data_11c5af94acf153a27e8b0c411fa57f67
#
_entry.id   11c5af94acf153a27e8b0c411fa57f67
#
_cell.length_a   1.000
_cell.length_b   1.000
_cell.length_c   1.000
_cell.angle_alpha   90.00
_cell.angle_beta   90.00
_cell.angle_gamma   90.00
#
_symmetry.space_group_name_H-M   'P 1'
#
loop_
_entity.id
_entity.type
_entity.pdbx_description
1 polymer ?
#
loop_
_entity_poly.entity_id
_entity_poly.type
_entity_poly.pdbx_seq_one_letter_code
_entity_poly.pdbx_strand_id
1 'polypeptide(L)'
;MLFPAEESAEATIRVAAERFINSMRGLKNPEKVSDNQYELALKFLKECDSESSSTGTPIQRLAFYFSRALFEKIANETGRVIVKSFDGADPVESVMFWKSILDHVEINGMMHIIDLEIRTGIQWIILMQDLASRPVQRLRVTAVGTRCRPIIEETGSQLACFVRSLNIDFAFNVVMVAADFSDLSTSLFDASSSNETVVVYSAYALANLVGRVEQLDHLMMVLRGLKLCVMILTELEANCNSPAFVERFVESLFFFGVFFDSLECCFRHDETSRVEAESCWFGSCIRNVLVADGDERKFRHMGISVWRAFFARYELAEMELSALAVNKAYLGLQRVVCGRSCTLYRDGKCSSVGWKGTPLSSVSTWRF
;
A
#
# COMPACT_ATOMS: atom_id res chain seq x y z
N MET A 1 36.80 -14.73 3.77
CA MET A 1 37.02 -14.46 2.34
C MET A 1 35.68 -14.62 1.54
N LEU A 2 34.55 -14.14 2.02
CA LEU A 2 33.25 -14.24 1.35
C LEU A 2 32.70 -12.86 0.87
N PHE A 3 33.27 -11.76 1.32
CA PHE A 3 32.82 -10.41 1.00
C PHE A 3 33.17 -9.86 -0.40
N PRO A 4 34.27 -10.27 -1.09
CA PRO A 4 34.59 -9.70 -2.40
C PRO A 4 33.66 -10.13 -3.55
N ALA A 5 32.98 -11.28 -3.42
CA ALA A 5 32.11 -11.79 -4.48
C ALA A 5 30.74 -11.07 -4.49
N GLU A 6 30.19 -10.75 -3.31
CA GLU A 6 28.91 -10.03 -3.17
C GLU A 6 29.02 -8.59 -3.64
N GLU A 7 30.11 -7.87 -3.29
CA GLU A 7 30.36 -6.51 -3.81
C GLU A 7 30.52 -6.50 -5.35
N SER A 8 31.10 -7.54 -5.93
CA SER A 8 31.24 -7.71 -7.37
C SER A 8 29.89 -7.92 -8.06
N ALA A 9 29.00 -8.77 -7.49
CA ALA A 9 27.68 -9.03 -8.02
C ALA A 9 26.79 -7.78 -7.99
N GLU A 10 26.78 -7.06 -6.88
CA GLU A 10 26.03 -5.81 -6.75
C GLU A 10 26.50 -4.74 -7.74
N ALA A 11 27.81 -4.60 -7.94
CA ALA A 11 28.38 -3.68 -8.92
C ALA A 11 27.97 -4.05 -10.34
N THR A 12 27.98 -5.35 -10.69
CA THR A 12 27.52 -5.84 -11.99
C THR A 12 26.05 -5.56 -12.22
N ILE A 13 25.19 -5.85 -11.25
CA ILE A 13 23.75 -5.57 -11.32
C ILE A 13 23.50 -4.07 -11.54
N ARG A 14 24.18 -3.20 -10.79
CA ARG A 14 24.04 -1.74 -10.92
C ARG A 14 24.39 -1.27 -12.33
N VAL A 15 25.53 -1.70 -12.87
CA VAL A 15 25.98 -1.35 -14.22
C VAL A 15 25.03 -1.88 -15.27
N ALA A 16 24.55 -3.10 -15.13
CA ALA A 16 23.59 -3.70 -16.07
C ALA A 16 22.23 -2.99 -16.03
N ALA A 17 21.75 -2.64 -14.84
CA ALA A 17 20.52 -1.86 -14.68
C ALA A 17 20.62 -0.47 -15.30
N GLU A 18 21.73 0.25 -15.11
CA GLU A 18 21.98 1.55 -15.77
C GLU A 18 21.99 1.42 -17.30
N ARG A 19 22.63 0.40 -17.83
CA ARG A 19 22.66 0.13 -19.27
C ARG A 19 21.28 -0.21 -19.81
N PHE A 20 20.51 -1.02 -19.07
CA PHE A 20 19.12 -1.34 -19.40
C PHE A 20 18.25 -0.06 -19.44
N ILE A 21 18.30 0.77 -18.39
CA ILE A 21 17.57 2.04 -18.33
C ILE A 21 17.94 2.94 -19.52
N ASN A 22 19.20 3.05 -19.84
CA ASN A 22 19.67 3.88 -20.95
C ASN A 22 19.22 3.34 -22.30
N SER A 23 19.21 2.01 -22.50
CA SER A 23 18.67 1.39 -23.71
C SER A 23 17.17 1.65 -23.85
N MET A 24 16.42 1.59 -22.76
CA MET A 24 14.98 1.86 -22.75
C MET A 24 14.63 3.34 -22.93
N ARG A 25 15.45 4.28 -22.43
CA ARG A 25 15.27 5.75 -22.64
C ARG A 25 15.39 6.16 -24.12
N GLY A 26 16.10 5.40 -24.92
CA GLY A 26 16.16 5.59 -26.37
C GLY A 26 14.85 5.30 -27.10
N LEU A 27 13.93 4.60 -26.44
CA LEU A 27 12.62 4.20 -26.95
C LEU A 27 11.57 5.31 -26.74
N LYS A 28 11.64 6.38 -27.54
CA LYS A 28 10.67 7.49 -27.47
C LYS A 28 9.28 7.15 -28.00
N ASN A 29 9.09 5.98 -28.65
CA ASN A 29 7.80 5.55 -29.20
C ASN A 29 7.69 4.03 -29.09
N PRO A 30 6.78 3.47 -28.25
CA PRO A 30 6.60 2.03 -28.12
C PRO A 30 6.15 1.33 -29.44
N GLU A 31 5.54 2.05 -30.36
CA GLU A 31 5.11 1.53 -31.67
C GLU A 31 6.23 1.34 -32.71
N LYS A 32 7.47 1.77 -32.39
CA LYS A 32 8.62 1.72 -33.32
C LYS A 32 9.86 1.09 -32.70
N VAL A 33 9.71 0.16 -31.79
CA VAL A 33 10.86 -0.55 -31.23
C VAL A 33 11.38 -1.54 -32.25
N SER A 34 12.61 -1.33 -32.73
CA SER A 34 13.26 -2.28 -33.63
C SER A 34 13.66 -3.55 -32.88
N ASP A 35 13.61 -4.72 -33.52
CA ASP A 35 14.04 -6.02 -32.95
C ASP A 35 15.43 -5.94 -32.29
N ASN A 36 16.32 -5.13 -32.84
CA ASN A 36 17.67 -4.89 -32.34
C ASN A 36 17.71 -4.25 -30.94
N GLN A 37 16.70 -3.44 -30.57
CA GLN A 37 16.62 -2.80 -29.26
C GLN A 37 16.14 -3.77 -28.16
N TYR A 38 15.21 -4.67 -28.51
CA TYR A 38 14.81 -5.74 -27.61
C TYR A 38 15.96 -6.72 -27.37
N GLU A 39 16.77 -7.05 -28.38
CA GLU A 39 17.95 -7.91 -28.18
C GLU A 39 18.98 -7.29 -27.26
N LEU A 40 19.22 -5.96 -27.38
CA LEU A 40 20.13 -5.26 -26.50
C LEU A 40 19.59 -5.20 -25.06
N ALA A 41 18.31 -4.90 -24.89
CA ALA A 41 17.66 -4.92 -23.58
C ALA A 41 17.72 -6.31 -22.95
N LEU A 42 17.45 -7.37 -23.71
CA LEU A 42 17.55 -8.76 -23.28
C LEU A 42 18.97 -9.14 -22.86
N LYS A 43 20.00 -8.63 -23.53
CA LYS A 43 21.40 -8.87 -23.14
C LYS A 43 21.69 -8.32 -21.76
N PHE A 44 21.37 -7.05 -21.50
CA PHE A 44 21.60 -6.44 -20.19
C PHE A 44 20.74 -7.07 -19.10
N LEU A 45 19.51 -7.49 -19.45
CA LEU A 45 18.65 -8.19 -18.51
C LEU A 45 19.20 -9.56 -18.11
N LYS A 46 19.81 -10.30 -19.05
CA LYS A 46 20.50 -11.57 -18.75
C LYS A 46 21.72 -11.35 -17.87
N GLU A 47 22.47 -10.26 -18.05
CA GLU A 47 23.59 -9.91 -17.17
C GLU A 47 23.09 -9.62 -15.75
N CYS A 48 21.96 -8.89 -15.57
CA CYS A 48 21.35 -8.71 -14.25
C CYS A 48 20.87 -10.02 -13.64
N ASP A 49 20.20 -10.86 -14.42
CA ASP A 49 19.62 -12.13 -13.95
C ASP A 49 20.68 -13.13 -13.53
N SER A 50 21.84 -13.17 -14.23
CA SER A 50 22.95 -14.10 -13.89
C SER A 50 23.54 -13.84 -12.49
N GLU A 51 23.48 -12.60 -12.01
CA GLU A 51 23.99 -12.20 -10.68
C GLU A 51 22.87 -12.07 -9.64
N SER A 52 21.62 -12.29 -10.05
CA SER A 52 20.44 -12.20 -9.19
C SER A 52 20.24 -13.46 -8.35
N SER A 53 19.60 -13.31 -7.20
CA SER A 53 19.28 -14.43 -6.31
C SER A 53 18.05 -14.12 -5.47
N SER A 54 17.13 -15.05 -5.31
CA SER A 54 15.97 -14.90 -4.42
C SER A 54 16.32 -14.96 -2.92
N THR A 55 17.54 -15.36 -2.58
CA THR A 55 18.02 -15.50 -1.20
C THR A 55 19.29 -14.69 -0.91
N GLY A 56 19.79 -13.96 -1.90
CA GLY A 56 20.99 -13.13 -1.79
C GLY A 56 20.80 -11.82 -1.05
N THR A 57 21.67 -10.84 -1.31
CA THR A 57 21.56 -9.49 -0.76
C THR A 57 20.27 -8.79 -1.23
N PRO A 58 19.81 -7.71 -0.57
CA PRO A 58 18.63 -6.97 -1.01
C PRO A 58 18.65 -6.56 -2.49
N ILE A 59 19.83 -6.16 -3.01
CA ILE A 59 20.00 -5.81 -4.43
C ILE A 59 19.87 -7.03 -5.34
N GLN A 60 20.44 -8.16 -4.97
CA GLN A 60 20.31 -9.40 -5.75
C GLN A 60 18.86 -9.91 -5.78
N ARG A 61 18.14 -9.81 -4.67
CA ARG A 61 16.72 -10.19 -4.59
C ARG A 61 15.84 -9.23 -5.40
N LEU A 62 16.09 -7.94 -5.30
CA LEU A 62 15.41 -6.94 -6.12
C LEU A 62 15.61 -7.23 -7.62
N ALA A 63 16.86 -7.47 -8.03
CA ALA A 63 17.21 -7.81 -9.40
C ALA A 63 16.48 -9.07 -9.88
N PHE A 64 16.34 -10.09 -9.02
CA PHE A 64 15.65 -11.34 -9.32
C PHE A 64 14.17 -11.10 -9.69
N TYR A 65 13.42 -10.34 -8.89
CA TYR A 65 12.01 -10.06 -9.17
C TYR A 65 11.83 -9.12 -10.36
N PHE A 66 12.67 -8.11 -10.49
CA PHE A 66 12.64 -7.17 -11.61
C PHE A 66 12.99 -7.86 -12.93
N SER A 67 14.03 -8.66 -12.98
CA SER A 67 14.42 -9.40 -14.19
C SER A 67 13.30 -10.30 -14.67
N ARG A 68 12.63 -11.02 -13.79
CA ARG A 68 11.50 -11.87 -14.13
C ARG A 68 10.32 -11.10 -14.70
N ALA A 69 9.94 -9.97 -14.08
CA ALA A 69 8.88 -9.13 -14.58
C ALA A 69 9.22 -8.55 -15.97
N LEU A 70 10.46 -8.11 -16.16
CA LEU A 70 10.91 -7.57 -17.45
C LEU A 70 11.00 -8.63 -18.54
N PHE A 71 11.45 -9.84 -18.25
CA PHE A 71 11.40 -10.96 -19.20
C PHE A 71 9.94 -11.26 -19.62
N GLU A 72 9.02 -11.28 -18.66
CA GLU A 72 7.59 -11.47 -18.94
C GLU A 72 7.03 -10.35 -19.83
N LYS A 73 7.35 -9.08 -19.52
CA LYS A 73 6.92 -7.95 -20.34
C LYS A 73 7.41 -8.07 -21.78
N ILE A 74 8.71 -8.32 -21.96
CA ILE A 74 9.30 -8.48 -23.31
C ILE A 74 8.66 -9.69 -24.03
N ALA A 75 8.40 -10.77 -23.33
CA ALA A 75 7.73 -11.95 -23.90
C ALA A 75 6.31 -11.62 -24.37
N ASN A 76 5.54 -10.87 -23.60
CA ASN A 76 4.20 -10.43 -23.95
C ASN A 76 4.22 -9.50 -25.19
N GLU A 77 5.13 -8.53 -25.22
CA GLU A 77 5.27 -7.59 -26.34
C GLU A 77 5.76 -8.26 -27.63
N THR A 78 6.56 -9.32 -27.52
CA THR A 78 7.10 -10.07 -28.67
C THR A 78 6.27 -11.31 -29.04
N GLY A 79 5.13 -11.59 -28.36
CA GLY A 79 4.27 -12.76 -28.59
C GLY A 79 4.87 -14.10 -28.16
N ARG A 80 5.92 -14.10 -27.34
CA ARG A 80 6.54 -15.31 -26.77
C ARG A 80 5.90 -15.62 -25.42
N VAL A 81 5.11 -16.68 -25.33
CA VAL A 81 4.37 -17.06 -24.13
C VAL A 81 5.30 -17.59 -23.03
N ILE A 82 5.31 -16.94 -21.87
CA ILE A 82 5.82 -17.51 -20.61
C ILE A 82 4.69 -17.42 -19.58
N VAL A 83 4.19 -18.58 -19.14
CA VAL A 83 3.12 -18.65 -18.13
C VAL A 83 3.72 -18.89 -16.76
N LYS A 84 3.42 -18.02 -15.78
CA LYS A 84 3.09 -18.39 -14.39
C LYS A 84 2.62 -17.16 -13.62
N SER A 85 1.36 -17.21 -13.19
CA SER A 85 0.76 -16.27 -12.24
C SER A 85 1.03 -16.71 -10.79
N PHE A 86 1.30 -15.75 -9.91
CA PHE A 86 1.29 -15.95 -8.47
C PHE A 86 0.20 -15.07 -7.87
N ASP A 87 -0.73 -15.68 -7.16
CA ASP A 87 -1.66 -14.97 -6.26
C ASP A 87 -0.97 -14.79 -4.91
N GLY A 88 -0.82 -13.54 -4.49
CA GLY A 88 -0.10 -13.19 -3.27
C GLY A 88 -1.00 -12.89 -2.08
N ALA A 89 -0.54 -13.29 -0.88
CA ALA A 89 -1.15 -12.99 0.42
C ALA A 89 -0.78 -11.59 0.94
N ASP A 90 -1.60 -11.04 1.85
CA ASP A 90 -1.47 -9.69 2.39
C ASP A 90 -0.25 -9.51 3.31
N PRO A 91 0.41 -8.34 3.28
CA PRO A 91 1.55 -8.04 4.13
C PRO A 91 1.14 -7.57 5.53
N VAL A 92 2.04 -7.78 6.47
CA VAL A 92 1.96 -7.25 7.84
C VAL A 92 2.19 -5.74 7.81
N GLU A 93 1.12 -4.98 7.95
CA GLU A 93 1.19 -3.52 7.95
C GLU A 93 1.36 -2.91 9.31
N SER A 94 2.03 -1.76 9.31
CA SER A 94 2.43 -0.99 10.48
C SER A 94 1.24 -0.52 11.31
N VAL A 95 1.04 -1.20 12.39
CA VAL A 95 0.05 -0.99 13.47
C VAL A 95 0.11 0.41 14.11
N MET A 96 1.06 1.26 13.76
CA MET A 96 1.49 2.37 14.60
C MET A 96 0.82 3.72 14.36
N PHE A 97 0.13 3.90 13.24
CA PHE A 97 -0.45 5.20 12.88
C PHE A 97 -1.81 5.50 13.51
N TRP A 98 -2.50 4.48 13.98
CA TRP A 98 -3.94 4.54 14.33
C TRP A 98 -4.28 5.28 15.61
N LYS A 99 -3.38 5.26 16.58
CA LYS A 99 -3.61 5.91 17.88
C LYS A 99 -3.86 7.42 17.76
N SER A 100 -3.41 7.98 16.68
CA SER A 100 -3.27 9.41 16.53
C SER A 100 -4.49 10.14 16.00
N ILE A 101 -5.41 9.42 15.39
CA ILE A 101 -6.46 10.00 14.57
C ILE A 101 -7.69 10.38 15.37
N LEU A 102 -7.97 9.64 16.42
CA LEU A 102 -9.14 9.88 17.29
C LEU A 102 -9.07 11.13 18.14
N ASP A 103 -7.93 11.79 18.24
CA ASP A 103 -7.82 13.04 18.98
C ASP A 103 -8.54 14.21 18.29
N HIS A 104 -8.94 14.04 17.01
CA HIS A 104 -9.71 15.05 16.24
C HIS A 104 -11.21 14.75 16.13
N VAL A 105 -11.64 13.61 16.66
CA VAL A 105 -13.04 13.21 16.60
C VAL A 105 -13.66 13.43 17.97
N GLU A 106 -14.61 14.39 18.07
CA GLU A 106 -15.49 14.50 19.23
C GLU A 106 -16.40 13.26 19.26
N ILE A 107 -16.12 12.35 20.19
CA ILE A 107 -16.86 11.10 20.30
C ILE A 107 -18.05 11.34 21.22
N ASN A 108 -19.22 11.51 20.61
CA ASN A 108 -20.50 11.71 21.31
C ASN A 108 -21.14 10.36 21.77
N GLY A 109 -20.34 9.45 22.33
CA GLY A 109 -20.82 8.18 22.86
C GLY A 109 -20.95 7.06 21.81
N MET A 110 -21.38 7.34 20.58
CA MET A 110 -21.54 6.33 19.51
C MET A 110 -20.61 6.61 18.33
N MET A 111 -19.82 5.62 17.97
CA MET A 111 -18.87 5.69 16.86
C MET A 111 -19.16 4.61 15.81
N HIS A 112 -19.20 4.99 14.55
CA HIS A 112 -19.29 4.08 13.42
C HIS A 112 -18.05 4.21 12.53
N ILE A 113 -17.27 3.15 12.46
CA ILE A 113 -16.11 3.05 11.57
C ILE A 113 -16.50 2.28 10.33
N ILE A 114 -16.27 2.84 9.17
CA ILE A 114 -16.40 2.18 7.87
C ILE A 114 -14.99 1.93 7.36
N ASP A 115 -14.58 0.67 7.29
CA ASP A 115 -13.27 0.25 6.79
C ASP A 115 -13.42 -0.23 5.35
N LEU A 116 -12.84 0.54 4.42
CA LEU A 116 -12.83 0.19 3.01
C LEU A 116 -11.73 -0.86 2.76
N GLU A 117 -12.13 -2.13 2.67
CA GLU A 117 -11.26 -3.28 2.46
C GLU A 117 -10.45 -3.68 3.72
N ILE A 118 -11.19 -4.05 4.77
CA ILE A 118 -10.60 -4.57 6.02
C ILE A 118 -9.71 -5.79 5.74
N ARG A 119 -8.56 -5.81 6.42
CA ARG A 119 -7.58 -6.89 6.35
C ARG A 119 -7.56 -7.67 7.67
N THR A 120 -6.43 -7.70 8.35
CA THR A 120 -6.28 -8.42 9.64
C THR A 120 -7.02 -7.76 10.82
N GLY A 121 -7.45 -6.51 10.69
CA GLY A 121 -8.12 -5.77 11.76
C GLY A 121 -7.25 -5.41 12.97
N ILE A 122 -5.95 -5.69 12.95
CA ILE A 122 -5.01 -5.39 14.08
C ILE A 122 -5.05 -3.92 14.48
N GLN A 123 -5.18 -3.01 13.52
CA GLN A 123 -5.32 -1.58 13.75
C GLN A 123 -6.50 -1.28 14.68
N TRP A 124 -7.58 -2.00 14.56
CA TRP A 124 -8.79 -1.79 15.37
C TRP A 124 -8.59 -2.26 16.82
N ILE A 125 -7.79 -3.28 17.06
CA ILE A 125 -7.42 -3.72 18.41
C ILE A 125 -6.74 -2.59 19.17
N ILE A 126 -5.80 -1.91 18.54
CA ILE A 126 -5.07 -0.78 19.16
C ILE A 126 -6.02 0.40 19.40
N LEU A 127 -6.89 0.68 18.44
CA LEU A 127 -7.92 1.69 18.60
C LEU A 127 -8.85 1.40 19.76
N MET A 128 -9.37 0.17 19.86
CA MET A 128 -10.27 -0.26 20.95
C MET A 128 -9.62 -0.09 22.32
N GLN A 129 -8.32 -0.37 22.46
CA GLN A 129 -7.58 -0.12 23.71
C GLN A 129 -7.58 1.38 24.10
N ASP A 130 -7.39 2.28 23.13
CA ASP A 130 -7.44 3.71 23.40
C ASP A 130 -8.86 4.20 23.67
N LEU A 131 -9.87 3.62 23.01
CA LEU A 131 -11.28 3.94 23.24
C LEU A 131 -11.78 3.50 24.64
N ALA A 132 -11.22 2.44 25.22
CA ALA A 132 -11.58 1.97 26.55
C ALA A 132 -11.38 3.03 27.65
N SER A 133 -10.52 4.02 27.42
CA SER A 133 -10.29 5.16 28.32
C SER A 133 -11.12 6.40 27.98
N ARG A 134 -12.03 6.32 27.00
CA ARG A 134 -12.86 7.44 26.51
C ARG A 134 -14.35 7.16 26.73
N PRO A 135 -15.23 8.14 26.69
CA PRO A 135 -16.66 7.97 26.90
C PRO A 135 -17.36 7.37 25.66
N VAL A 136 -16.82 6.27 25.10
CA VAL A 136 -17.44 5.52 24.01
C VAL A 136 -18.38 4.50 24.59
N GLN A 137 -19.67 4.65 24.32
CA GLN A 137 -20.70 3.71 24.75
C GLN A 137 -20.86 2.57 23.74
N ARG A 138 -20.83 2.90 22.44
CA ARG A 138 -21.01 1.94 21.36
C ARG A 138 -20.00 2.17 20.25
N LEU A 139 -19.38 1.08 19.83
CA LEU A 139 -18.50 1.03 18.64
C LEU A 139 -19.10 0.09 17.60
N ARG A 140 -19.40 0.63 16.44
CA ARG A 140 -19.80 -0.15 15.27
C ARG A 140 -18.69 -0.12 14.23
N VAL A 141 -18.30 -1.28 13.72
CA VAL A 141 -17.36 -1.41 12.60
C VAL A 141 -18.09 -2.05 11.44
N THR A 142 -18.14 -1.39 10.31
CA THR A 142 -18.61 -1.95 9.05
C THR A 142 -17.42 -2.19 8.14
N ALA A 143 -17.11 -3.45 7.93
CA ALA A 143 -16.04 -3.89 7.03
C ALA A 143 -16.61 -4.01 5.61
N VAL A 144 -16.09 -3.19 4.72
CA VAL A 144 -16.36 -3.32 3.28
C VAL A 144 -15.34 -4.32 2.72
N GLY A 145 -15.82 -5.34 2.00
CA GLY A 145 -14.97 -6.37 1.41
C GLY A 145 -15.27 -6.58 -0.06
N THR A 146 -14.22 -6.79 -0.83
CA THR A 146 -14.31 -7.07 -2.27
C THR A 146 -14.02 -8.53 -2.60
N ARG A 147 -13.60 -9.33 -1.60
CA ARG A 147 -13.15 -10.70 -1.79
C ARG A 147 -13.79 -11.65 -0.76
N CYS A 148 -13.06 -12.40 -0.06
CA CYS A 148 -13.47 -13.52 0.76
C CYS A 148 -14.26 -13.13 2.04
N ARG A 149 -15.60 -13.16 2.01
CA ARG A 149 -16.47 -12.88 3.16
C ARG A 149 -16.09 -13.68 4.43
N PRO A 150 -15.80 -15.00 4.36
CA PRO A 150 -15.44 -15.77 5.56
C PRO A 150 -14.23 -15.25 6.31
N ILE A 151 -13.21 -14.74 5.60
CA ILE A 151 -12.01 -14.14 6.21
C ILE A 151 -12.37 -12.85 6.96
N ILE A 152 -13.26 -12.03 6.40
CA ILE A 152 -13.72 -10.79 7.03
C ILE A 152 -14.55 -11.10 8.27
N GLU A 153 -15.42 -12.11 8.22
CA GLU A 153 -16.22 -12.56 9.36
C GLU A 153 -15.35 -13.14 10.49
N GLU A 154 -14.28 -13.86 10.15
CA GLU A 154 -13.28 -14.33 11.12
C GLU A 154 -12.58 -13.14 11.80
N THR A 155 -12.14 -12.14 11.04
CA THR A 155 -11.59 -10.89 11.60
C THR A 155 -12.58 -10.23 12.55
N GLY A 156 -13.85 -10.13 12.17
CA GLY A 156 -14.91 -9.59 13.02
C GLY A 156 -15.09 -10.38 14.32
N SER A 157 -15.02 -11.71 14.26
CA SER A 157 -15.11 -12.60 15.42
C SER A 157 -13.94 -12.38 16.40
N GLN A 158 -12.73 -12.21 15.87
CA GLN A 158 -11.53 -11.91 16.67
C GLN A 158 -11.64 -10.54 17.36
N LEU A 159 -12.09 -9.50 16.63
CA LEU A 159 -12.34 -8.17 17.19
C LEU A 159 -13.43 -8.20 18.27
N ALA A 160 -14.54 -8.93 18.04
CA ALA A 160 -15.61 -9.10 19.03
C ALA A 160 -15.13 -9.82 20.29
N CYS A 161 -14.26 -10.81 20.14
CA CYS A 161 -13.65 -11.49 21.28
C CYS A 161 -12.78 -10.54 22.10
N PHE A 162 -11.97 -9.73 21.45
CA PHE A 162 -11.08 -8.78 22.11
C PHE A 162 -11.85 -7.69 22.88
N VAL A 163 -12.85 -7.08 22.24
CA VAL A 163 -13.59 -5.94 22.82
C VAL A 163 -14.41 -6.29 24.06
N ARG A 164 -14.77 -7.58 24.25
CA ARG A 164 -15.50 -8.03 25.45
C ARG A 164 -14.79 -7.66 26.77
N SER A 165 -13.45 -7.63 26.75
CA SER A 165 -12.66 -7.25 27.93
C SER A 165 -12.67 -5.75 28.22
N LEU A 166 -13.15 -4.92 27.27
CA LEU A 166 -13.07 -3.46 27.33
C LEU A 166 -14.38 -2.79 27.76
N ASN A 167 -15.44 -3.57 27.99
CA ASN A 167 -16.76 -3.07 28.38
C ASN A 167 -17.36 -2.03 27.41
N ILE A 168 -17.11 -2.20 26.10
CA ILE A 168 -17.66 -1.38 25.00
C ILE A 168 -18.73 -2.21 24.30
N ASP A 169 -19.93 -1.64 24.07
CA ASP A 169 -20.93 -2.26 23.20
C ASP A 169 -20.40 -2.26 21.76
N PHE A 170 -20.25 -3.45 21.17
CA PHE A 170 -19.58 -3.65 19.88
C PHE A 170 -20.50 -4.34 18.88
N ALA A 171 -20.57 -3.76 17.68
CA ALA A 171 -21.22 -4.36 16.53
C ALA A 171 -20.27 -4.44 15.35
N PHE A 172 -20.23 -5.59 14.66
CA PHE A 172 -19.47 -5.80 13.46
C PHE A 172 -20.38 -6.19 12.31
N ASN A 173 -20.30 -5.46 11.20
CA ASN A 173 -21.09 -5.70 9.99
C ASN A 173 -20.16 -5.95 8.81
N VAL A 174 -20.58 -6.82 7.88
CA VAL A 174 -19.84 -7.10 6.64
C VAL A 174 -20.70 -6.68 5.45
N VAL A 175 -20.17 -5.77 4.67
CA VAL A 175 -20.74 -5.33 3.38
C VAL A 175 -19.84 -5.83 2.27
N MET A 176 -20.36 -6.73 1.43
CA MET A 176 -19.62 -7.21 0.25
C MET A 176 -20.00 -6.37 -0.95
N VAL A 177 -18.99 -5.91 -1.68
CA VAL A 177 -19.15 -5.08 -2.89
C VAL A 177 -18.28 -5.61 -4.02
N ALA A 178 -18.57 -5.17 -5.24
CA ALA A 178 -17.72 -5.44 -6.39
C ALA A 178 -16.30 -4.85 -6.19
N ALA A 179 -15.30 -5.43 -6.81
CA ALA A 179 -13.88 -5.04 -6.67
C ALA A 179 -13.59 -3.60 -7.11
N ASP A 180 -14.51 -2.97 -7.82
CA ASP A 180 -14.45 -1.59 -8.27
C ASP A 180 -15.40 -0.64 -7.51
N PHE A 181 -16.02 -1.13 -6.42
CA PHE A 181 -16.96 -0.39 -5.60
C PHE A 181 -18.18 0.17 -6.35
N SER A 182 -18.49 -0.36 -7.55
CA SER A 182 -19.59 0.15 -8.40
C SER A 182 -20.98 -0.02 -7.79
N ASP A 183 -21.16 -0.98 -6.90
CA ASP A 183 -22.40 -1.28 -6.18
C ASP A 183 -22.45 -0.70 -4.75
N LEU A 184 -21.42 0.06 -4.35
CA LEU A 184 -21.39 0.72 -3.06
C LEU A 184 -22.45 1.82 -3.00
N SER A 185 -23.22 1.87 -1.91
CA SER A 185 -24.22 2.92 -1.71
C SER A 185 -24.36 3.28 -0.23
N THR A 186 -24.84 4.47 0.07
CA THR A 186 -25.08 4.94 1.44
C THR A 186 -26.06 4.06 2.21
N SER A 187 -27.02 3.43 1.52
CA SER A 187 -28.02 2.55 2.12
C SER A 187 -27.42 1.26 2.73
N LEU A 188 -26.22 0.86 2.30
CA LEU A 188 -25.53 -0.31 2.84
C LEU A 188 -24.98 -0.10 4.25
N PHE A 189 -24.88 1.14 4.70
CA PHE A 189 -24.23 1.49 5.97
C PHE A 189 -25.20 1.75 7.13
N ASP A 190 -26.50 1.71 6.88
CA ASP A 190 -27.54 1.99 7.89
C ASP A 190 -27.20 3.22 8.76
N ALA A 191 -26.81 4.30 8.10
CA ALA A 191 -26.35 5.55 8.72
C ALA A 191 -27.51 6.40 9.26
N SER A 192 -28.64 5.77 9.64
CA SER A 192 -29.89 6.45 9.99
C SER A 192 -29.91 7.05 11.41
N SER A 193 -28.94 6.78 12.27
CA SER A 193 -28.91 7.42 13.58
C SER A 193 -28.14 8.76 13.50
N SER A 194 -28.86 9.86 13.71
CA SER A 194 -28.33 11.23 13.68
C SER A 194 -27.23 11.54 14.72
N ASN A 195 -26.91 10.59 15.61
CA ASN A 195 -25.99 10.76 16.72
C ASN A 195 -24.70 9.92 16.60
N GLU A 196 -24.48 9.22 15.50
CA GLU A 196 -23.22 8.46 15.33
C GLU A 196 -22.13 9.33 14.72
N THR A 197 -20.94 9.28 15.29
CA THR A 197 -19.73 9.85 14.69
C THR A 197 -19.20 8.88 13.64
N VAL A 198 -19.39 9.21 12.37
CA VAL A 198 -18.96 8.35 11.25
C VAL A 198 -17.52 8.65 10.87
N VAL A 199 -16.69 7.63 10.88
CA VAL A 199 -15.29 7.67 10.47
C VAL A 199 -15.09 6.69 9.30
N VAL A 200 -14.51 7.15 8.20
CA VAL A 200 -14.15 6.28 7.08
C VAL A 200 -12.65 6.05 7.08
N TYR A 201 -12.26 4.82 6.89
CA TYR A 201 -10.88 4.40 6.78
C TYR A 201 -10.61 3.73 5.44
N SER A 202 -9.54 4.12 4.80
CA SER A 202 -9.02 3.51 3.58
C SER A 202 -7.53 3.26 3.70
N ALA A 203 -7.14 2.00 3.74
CA ALA A 203 -5.73 1.60 3.60
C ALA A 203 -5.51 0.96 2.23
N TYR A 204 -4.86 1.69 1.34
CA TYR A 204 -4.50 1.25 -0.01
C TYR A 204 -5.68 0.86 -0.92
N ALA A 205 -6.92 1.01 -0.47
CA ALA A 205 -8.10 0.66 -1.25
C ALA A 205 -8.27 1.59 -2.46
N LEU A 206 -7.98 2.88 -2.29
CA LEU A 206 -8.13 3.86 -3.37
C LEU A 206 -7.13 3.66 -4.51
N ALA A 207 -5.95 3.12 -4.23
CA ALA A 207 -4.96 2.77 -5.25
C ALA A 207 -5.51 1.80 -6.32
N ASN A 208 -6.51 0.98 -5.97
CA ASN A 208 -7.20 0.07 -6.88
C ASN A 208 -8.15 0.80 -7.85
N LEU A 209 -8.56 2.01 -7.52
CA LEU A 209 -9.54 2.79 -8.28
C LEU A 209 -8.90 3.90 -9.13
N VAL A 210 -7.62 4.21 -8.96
CA VAL A 210 -6.93 5.30 -9.67
C VAL A 210 -7.07 5.19 -11.19
N GLY A 211 -7.09 3.98 -11.74
CA GLY A 211 -7.32 3.73 -13.16
C GLY A 211 -8.78 3.74 -13.59
N ARG A 212 -9.71 3.89 -12.64
CA ARG A 212 -11.17 3.78 -12.82
C ARG A 212 -11.86 5.03 -12.29
N VAL A 213 -11.73 6.10 -13.04
CA VAL A 213 -12.12 7.45 -12.57
C VAL A 213 -13.61 7.51 -12.20
N GLU A 214 -14.48 6.87 -12.98
CA GLU A 214 -15.94 6.86 -12.72
C GLU A 214 -16.27 6.18 -11.38
N GLN A 215 -15.60 5.08 -11.05
CA GLN A 215 -15.78 4.36 -9.79
C GLN A 215 -15.23 5.16 -8.61
N LEU A 216 -14.12 5.85 -8.82
CA LEU A 216 -13.54 6.72 -7.80
C LEU A 216 -14.46 7.95 -7.55
N ASP A 217 -15.02 8.54 -8.60
CA ASP A 217 -16.00 9.61 -8.52
C ASP A 217 -17.28 9.12 -7.79
N HIS A 218 -17.76 7.93 -8.11
CA HIS A 218 -18.89 7.31 -7.43
C HIS A 218 -18.62 7.11 -5.93
N LEU A 219 -17.47 6.56 -5.57
CA LEU A 219 -17.06 6.42 -4.17
C LEU A 219 -17.06 7.76 -3.44
N MET A 220 -16.52 8.81 -4.04
CA MET A 220 -16.51 10.15 -3.42
C MET A 220 -17.94 10.69 -3.19
N MET A 221 -18.87 10.44 -4.10
CA MET A 221 -20.29 10.83 -3.90
C MET A 221 -20.93 10.04 -2.74
N VAL A 222 -20.66 8.74 -2.64
CA VAL A 222 -21.15 7.92 -1.52
C VAL A 222 -20.60 8.42 -0.20
N LEU A 223 -19.29 8.68 -0.11
CA LEU A 223 -18.63 9.19 1.09
C LEU A 223 -19.20 10.55 1.52
N ARG A 224 -19.48 11.44 0.58
CA ARG A 224 -20.14 12.73 0.86
C ARG A 224 -21.54 12.53 1.44
N GLY A 225 -22.29 11.58 0.91
CA GLY A 225 -23.65 11.25 1.38
C GLY A 225 -23.69 10.68 2.81
N LEU A 226 -22.60 10.08 3.29
CA LEU A 226 -22.48 9.54 4.65
C LEU A 226 -22.31 10.61 5.72
N LYS A 227 -22.10 11.88 5.36
CA LYS A 227 -21.83 12.98 6.30
C LYS A 227 -20.75 12.62 7.32
N LEU A 228 -19.67 12.04 6.84
CA LEU A 228 -18.58 11.57 7.68
C LEU A 228 -17.92 12.71 8.47
N CYS A 229 -17.49 12.42 9.67
CA CYS A 229 -16.74 13.33 10.52
C CYS A 229 -15.29 13.49 10.01
N VAL A 230 -14.67 12.38 9.63
CA VAL A 230 -13.32 12.34 9.10
C VAL A 230 -13.13 11.10 8.22
N MET A 231 -12.39 11.26 7.13
CA MET A 231 -11.83 10.17 6.34
C MET A 231 -10.32 10.10 6.63
N ILE A 232 -9.85 8.89 6.82
CA ILE A 232 -8.45 8.57 7.05
C ILE A 232 -7.95 7.79 5.86
N LEU A 233 -6.89 8.28 5.27
CA LEU A 233 -6.25 7.65 4.13
C LEU A 233 -4.84 7.21 4.49
N THR A 234 -4.55 5.95 4.25
CA THR A 234 -3.18 5.40 4.25
C THR A 234 -2.83 4.97 2.84
N GLU A 235 -1.75 5.52 2.28
CA GLU A 235 -1.30 5.19 0.92
C GLU A 235 0.22 5.08 0.84
N LEU A 236 0.71 4.37 -0.19
CA LEU A 236 2.13 4.27 -0.46
C LEU A 236 2.65 5.55 -1.14
N GLU A 237 3.80 6.05 -0.68
CA GLU A 237 4.48 7.20 -1.26
C GLU A 237 5.33 6.79 -2.48
N ALA A 238 4.64 6.28 -3.51
CA ALA A 238 5.24 5.87 -4.77
C ALA A 238 4.52 6.51 -5.94
N ASN A 239 5.26 7.05 -6.90
CA ASN A 239 4.70 7.64 -8.11
C ASN A 239 4.74 6.64 -9.28
N CYS A 240 4.19 5.44 -9.07
CA CYS A 240 4.21 4.36 -10.07
C CYS A 240 3.04 4.44 -11.07
N ASN A 241 2.45 5.63 -11.29
CA ASN A 241 1.30 5.79 -12.19
C ASN A 241 1.62 6.45 -13.53
N SER A 242 2.87 6.84 -13.79
CA SER A 242 3.23 7.43 -15.08
C SER A 242 2.82 6.54 -16.28
N PRO A 243 2.26 7.10 -17.36
CA PRO A 243 2.03 6.37 -18.60
C PRO A 243 3.34 5.92 -19.26
N ALA A 244 4.43 6.65 -19.04
CA ALA A 244 5.74 6.33 -19.58
C ALA A 244 6.37 5.16 -18.81
N PHE A 245 6.64 4.05 -19.51
CA PHE A 245 7.20 2.84 -18.90
C PHE A 245 8.51 3.10 -18.14
N VAL A 246 9.44 3.86 -18.75
CA VAL A 246 10.76 4.09 -18.14
C VAL A 246 10.65 4.88 -16.83
N GLU A 247 9.76 5.84 -16.76
CA GLU A 247 9.51 6.61 -15.53
C GLU A 247 8.96 5.70 -14.43
N ARG A 248 7.96 4.85 -14.76
CA ARG A 248 7.43 3.86 -13.82
C ARG A 248 8.48 2.87 -13.36
N PHE A 249 9.30 2.39 -14.29
CA PHE A 249 10.39 1.44 -13.99
C PHE A 249 11.39 2.04 -13.00
N VAL A 250 11.88 3.25 -13.28
CA VAL A 250 12.87 3.93 -12.42
C VAL A 250 12.28 4.17 -11.04
N GLU A 251 11.07 4.72 -10.97
CA GLU A 251 10.38 4.98 -9.71
C GLU A 251 10.18 3.69 -8.90
N SER A 252 9.68 2.62 -9.55
CA SER A 252 9.46 1.34 -8.88
C SER A 252 10.76 0.70 -8.42
N LEU A 253 11.85 0.82 -9.18
CA LEU A 253 13.15 0.28 -8.81
C LEU A 253 13.66 0.90 -7.50
N PHE A 254 13.60 2.22 -7.36
CA PHE A 254 13.99 2.90 -6.14
C PHE A 254 13.04 2.57 -4.98
N PHE A 255 11.74 2.62 -5.22
CA PHE A 255 10.74 2.35 -4.19
C PHE A 255 10.85 0.93 -3.63
N PHE A 256 10.85 -0.08 -4.48
CA PHE A 256 11.00 -1.48 -4.04
C PHE A 256 12.38 -1.76 -3.47
N GLY A 257 13.43 -1.11 -3.97
CA GLY A 257 14.78 -1.22 -3.40
C GLY A 257 14.82 -0.85 -1.93
N VAL A 258 14.13 0.21 -1.53
CA VAL A 258 14.01 0.62 -0.12
C VAL A 258 13.22 -0.42 0.70
N PHE A 259 12.16 -1.01 0.14
CA PHE A 259 11.43 -2.09 0.81
C PHE A 259 12.29 -3.33 1.02
N PHE A 260 13.03 -3.79 0.01
CA PHE A 260 13.89 -4.96 0.13
C PHE A 260 14.98 -4.76 1.18
N ASP A 261 15.54 -3.55 1.29
CA ASP A 261 16.48 -3.20 2.34
C ASP A 261 15.80 -3.19 3.73
N SER A 262 14.56 -2.72 3.83
CA SER A 262 13.81 -2.75 5.08
C SER A 262 13.45 -4.17 5.53
N LEU A 263 13.06 -5.04 4.59
CA LEU A 263 12.75 -6.45 4.87
C LEU A 263 13.96 -7.21 5.39
N GLU A 264 15.17 -6.93 4.88
CA GLU A 264 16.42 -7.50 5.38
C GLU A 264 16.60 -7.22 6.88
N CYS A 265 16.30 -6.01 7.32
CA CYS A 265 16.40 -5.64 8.71
C CYS A 265 15.26 -6.23 9.55
N CYS A 266 14.01 -6.17 9.06
CA CYS A 266 12.81 -6.58 9.81
C CYS A 266 12.73 -8.10 9.98
N PHE A 267 13.15 -8.86 8.98
CA PHE A 267 13.10 -10.33 8.96
C PHE A 267 14.49 -10.97 9.12
N ARG A 268 15.41 -10.30 9.81
CA ARG A 268 16.80 -10.76 9.98
C ARG A 268 16.93 -12.22 10.46
N HIS A 269 15.97 -12.71 11.24
CA HIS A 269 15.96 -14.05 11.84
C HIS A 269 14.82 -14.93 11.32
N ASP A 270 14.09 -14.48 10.32
CA ASP A 270 12.96 -15.20 9.72
C ASP A 270 12.99 -15.08 8.20
N GLU A 271 13.92 -15.85 7.61
CA GLU A 271 14.09 -15.89 6.16
C GLU A 271 12.83 -16.42 5.45
N THR A 272 12.11 -17.36 6.07
CA THR A 272 10.90 -17.95 5.48
C THR A 272 9.83 -16.89 5.28
N SER A 273 9.49 -16.13 6.33
CA SER A 273 8.51 -15.05 6.23
C SER A 273 8.97 -13.93 5.29
N ARG A 274 10.27 -13.64 5.23
CA ARG A 274 10.84 -12.68 4.29
C ARG A 274 10.62 -13.12 2.84
N VAL A 275 10.99 -14.35 2.51
CA VAL A 275 10.83 -14.91 1.16
C VAL A 275 9.36 -14.97 0.77
N GLU A 276 8.46 -15.31 1.69
CA GLU A 276 7.04 -15.29 1.47
C GLU A 276 6.52 -13.88 1.17
N ALA A 277 6.88 -12.88 1.97
CA ALA A 277 6.53 -11.50 1.73
C ALA A 277 7.04 -11.00 0.36
N GLU A 278 8.30 -11.29 0.03
CA GLU A 278 8.90 -10.89 -1.23
C GLU A 278 8.25 -11.58 -2.44
N SER A 279 8.01 -12.89 -2.37
CA SER A 279 7.47 -13.64 -3.52
C SER A 279 5.98 -13.39 -3.73
N CYS A 280 5.19 -13.47 -2.66
CA CYS A 280 3.75 -13.41 -2.77
C CYS A 280 3.24 -11.98 -2.98
N TRP A 281 3.85 -11.01 -2.33
CA TRP A 281 3.35 -9.64 -2.37
C TRP A 281 4.19 -8.69 -3.22
N PHE A 282 5.48 -8.49 -2.89
CA PHE A 282 6.32 -7.55 -3.63
C PHE A 282 6.55 -7.97 -5.09
N GLY A 283 6.74 -9.26 -5.35
CA GLY A 283 6.83 -9.78 -6.70
C GLY A 283 5.57 -9.50 -7.53
N SER A 284 4.40 -9.65 -6.93
CA SER A 284 3.11 -9.32 -7.57
C SER A 284 2.96 -7.83 -7.84
N CYS A 285 3.38 -6.96 -6.89
CA CYS A 285 3.36 -5.51 -7.08
C CYS A 285 4.33 -5.06 -8.18
N ILE A 286 5.56 -5.58 -8.20
CA ILE A 286 6.54 -5.30 -9.25
C ILE A 286 5.98 -5.72 -10.62
N ARG A 287 5.42 -6.91 -10.72
CA ARG A 287 4.77 -7.39 -11.94
C ARG A 287 3.62 -6.48 -12.38
N ASN A 288 2.76 -6.06 -11.47
CA ASN A 288 1.65 -5.14 -11.76
C ASN A 288 2.15 -3.79 -12.31
N VAL A 289 3.25 -3.25 -11.79
CA VAL A 289 3.80 -1.96 -12.26
C VAL A 289 4.49 -2.11 -13.61
N LEU A 290 5.22 -3.20 -13.84
CA LEU A 290 6.10 -3.35 -15.00
C LEU A 290 5.46 -4.09 -16.18
N VAL A 291 4.64 -5.10 -15.90
CA VAL A 291 4.09 -6.00 -16.93
C VAL A 291 2.69 -5.61 -17.35
N ALA A 292 1.82 -5.32 -16.38
CA ALA A 292 0.43 -5.00 -16.64
C ALA A 292 0.28 -3.60 -17.27
N ASP A 293 -0.57 -3.50 -18.28
CA ASP A 293 -0.90 -2.25 -18.96
C ASP A 293 -2.43 -2.02 -18.95
N GLY A 294 -2.85 -0.77 -19.16
CA GLY A 294 -4.26 -0.41 -19.21
C GLY A 294 -5.04 -0.88 -17.96
N ASP A 295 -6.15 -1.57 -18.17
CA ASP A 295 -7.07 -2.05 -17.12
C ASP A 295 -6.53 -3.26 -16.34
N GLU A 296 -5.52 -3.95 -16.89
CA GLU A 296 -4.86 -5.06 -16.21
C GLU A 296 -4.01 -4.56 -15.02
N ARG A 297 -3.54 -3.31 -15.07
CA ARG A 297 -2.79 -2.68 -13.99
C ARG A 297 -3.72 -2.24 -12.87
N LYS A 298 -3.89 -3.12 -11.88
CA LYS A 298 -4.88 -2.98 -10.80
C LYS A 298 -4.46 -1.97 -9.72
N PHE A 299 -3.17 -1.94 -9.35
CA PHE A 299 -2.66 -1.06 -8.30
C PHE A 299 -1.90 0.10 -8.93
N ARG A 300 -2.29 1.33 -8.59
CA ARG A 300 -1.67 2.56 -9.10
C ARG A 300 -1.38 3.50 -7.95
N HIS A 301 -0.29 3.23 -7.24
CA HIS A 301 0.12 4.08 -6.13
C HIS A 301 0.49 5.48 -6.59
N MET A 302 0.09 6.47 -5.82
CA MET A 302 0.34 7.90 -6.03
C MET A 302 0.69 8.53 -4.69
N GLY A 303 1.70 9.40 -4.68
CA GLY A 303 2.09 10.15 -3.49
C GLY A 303 1.02 11.14 -3.03
N ILE A 304 1.13 11.58 -1.79
CA ILE A 304 0.15 12.46 -1.13
C ILE A 304 -0.14 13.75 -1.90
N SER A 305 0.82 14.30 -2.63
CA SER A 305 0.61 15.51 -3.44
C SER A 305 -0.47 15.32 -4.51
N VAL A 306 -0.54 14.13 -5.11
CA VAL A 306 -1.54 13.79 -6.11
C VAL A 306 -2.90 13.60 -5.47
N TRP A 307 -2.95 12.95 -4.29
CA TRP A 307 -4.18 12.80 -3.51
C TRP A 307 -4.74 14.16 -3.05
N ARG A 308 -3.89 15.11 -2.66
CA ARG A 308 -4.31 16.50 -2.36
C ARG A 308 -5.02 17.14 -3.53
N ALA A 309 -4.44 17.07 -4.73
CA ALA A 309 -5.04 17.62 -5.94
C ALA A 309 -6.35 16.91 -6.31
N PHE A 310 -6.43 15.59 -6.12
CA PHE A 310 -7.63 14.81 -6.35
C PHE A 310 -8.76 15.20 -5.38
N PHE A 311 -8.52 15.19 -4.07
CA PHE A 311 -9.54 15.46 -3.06
C PHE A 311 -10.04 16.93 -3.08
N ALA A 312 -9.19 17.87 -3.48
CA ALA A 312 -9.60 19.26 -3.67
C ALA A 312 -10.76 19.40 -4.69
N ARG A 313 -10.86 18.50 -5.68
CA ARG A 313 -11.97 18.49 -6.66
C ARG A 313 -13.33 18.16 -6.01
N TYR A 314 -13.30 17.48 -4.86
CA TYR A 314 -14.51 17.08 -4.11
C TYR A 314 -14.72 17.92 -2.86
N GLU A 315 -13.99 19.03 -2.72
CA GLU A 315 -14.07 19.93 -1.55
C GLU A 315 -13.66 19.26 -0.22
N LEU A 316 -12.88 18.17 -0.27
CA LEU A 316 -12.27 17.63 0.94
C LEU A 316 -11.05 18.46 1.32
N ALA A 317 -11.04 18.91 2.58
CA ALA A 317 -9.93 19.63 3.18
C ALA A 317 -9.06 18.68 3.98
N GLU A 318 -7.74 18.74 3.77
CA GLU A 318 -6.79 18.02 4.59
C GLU A 318 -6.76 18.60 6.01
N MET A 319 -6.89 17.74 7.02
CA MET A 319 -6.81 18.09 8.42
C MET A 319 -5.42 17.82 8.97
N GLU A 320 -5.00 18.60 9.95
CA GLU A 320 -3.70 18.42 10.59
C GLU A 320 -3.75 17.28 11.61
N LEU A 321 -2.78 16.37 11.56
CA LEU A 321 -2.61 15.36 12.59
C LEU A 321 -2.15 16.01 13.90
N SER A 322 -2.71 15.61 15.05
CA SER A 322 -2.34 16.17 16.32
C SER A 322 -0.87 15.91 16.70
N ALA A 323 -0.27 16.83 17.43
CA ALA A 323 1.09 16.63 17.93
C ALA A 323 1.21 15.39 18.82
N LEU A 324 0.16 15.08 19.59
CA LEU A 324 0.10 13.87 20.41
C LEU A 324 0.11 12.61 19.53
N ALA A 325 -0.59 12.68 18.44
CA ALA A 325 -0.67 11.68 17.40
C ALA A 325 0.70 11.31 16.83
N VAL A 326 1.36 12.32 16.33
CA VAL A 326 2.69 12.21 15.73
C VAL A 326 3.70 11.69 16.76
N ASN A 327 3.63 12.19 18.01
CA ASN A 327 4.52 11.74 19.08
C ASN A 327 4.29 10.27 19.45
N LYS A 328 3.04 9.81 19.54
CA LYS A 328 2.73 8.38 19.76
C LYS A 328 3.25 7.51 18.63
N ALA A 329 3.10 7.93 17.38
CA ALA A 329 3.65 7.24 16.22
C ALA A 329 5.19 7.15 16.31
N TYR A 330 5.86 8.23 16.66
CA TYR A 330 7.30 8.24 16.88
C TYR A 330 7.73 7.27 17.99
N LEU A 331 7.06 7.29 19.15
CA LEU A 331 7.35 6.34 20.24
C LEU A 331 7.06 4.90 19.86
N GLY A 332 6.06 4.67 19.02
CA GLY A 332 5.77 3.35 18.46
C GLY A 332 6.91 2.86 17.57
N LEU A 333 7.39 3.70 16.65
CA LEU A 333 8.54 3.38 15.79
C LEU A 333 9.79 3.01 16.57
N GLN A 334 10.04 3.67 17.71
CA GLN A 334 11.20 3.35 18.57
C GLN A 334 11.13 1.95 19.21
N ARG A 335 9.96 1.31 19.24
CA ARG A 335 9.75 -0.01 19.84
C ARG A 335 9.86 -1.17 18.86
N VAL A 336 9.86 -0.91 17.56
CA VAL A 336 10.07 -1.96 16.56
C VAL A 336 11.54 -2.26 16.35
N VAL A 337 11.85 -3.49 15.96
CA VAL A 337 13.22 -4.00 15.83
C VAL A 337 14.10 -3.08 14.98
N CYS A 338 13.56 -2.55 13.88
CA CYS A 338 14.27 -1.68 12.94
C CYS A 338 13.93 -0.20 13.10
N GLY A 339 13.33 0.21 14.23
CA GLY A 339 12.80 1.55 14.44
C GLY A 339 13.84 2.67 14.30
N ARG A 340 15.12 2.39 14.56
CA ARG A 340 16.21 3.36 14.36
C ARG A 340 16.47 3.71 12.89
N SER A 341 16.10 2.83 11.97
CA SER A 341 16.21 3.07 10.53
C SER A 341 14.93 3.65 9.95
N CYS A 342 13.82 3.59 10.71
CA CYS A 342 12.57 4.23 10.35
C CYS A 342 12.66 5.74 10.58
N THR A 343 12.07 6.50 9.68
CA THR A 343 11.98 7.96 9.77
C THR A 343 10.52 8.37 9.71
N LEU A 344 10.15 9.36 10.54
CA LEU A 344 8.84 9.97 10.51
C LEU A 344 8.99 11.36 9.90
N TYR A 345 8.27 11.59 8.80
CA TYR A 345 8.24 12.85 8.08
C TYR A 345 6.92 13.54 8.30
N ARG A 346 6.98 14.86 8.23
CA ARG A 346 5.80 15.70 8.12
C ARG A 346 5.84 16.41 6.76
N ASP A 347 4.80 16.21 5.97
CA ASP A 347 4.57 16.92 4.72
C ASP A 347 3.24 17.67 4.81
N GLY A 348 3.31 18.97 5.10
CA GLY A 348 2.13 19.76 5.39
C GLY A 348 1.37 19.23 6.60
N LYS A 349 0.14 18.77 6.39
CA LYS A 349 -0.74 18.19 7.42
C LYS A 349 -0.66 16.67 7.51
N CYS A 350 -0.02 16.04 6.53
CA CYS A 350 0.21 14.60 6.46
C CYS A 350 1.44 14.18 7.26
N SER A 351 1.46 12.93 7.71
CA SER A 351 2.66 12.27 8.24
C SER A 351 2.99 11.04 7.42
N SER A 352 4.27 10.87 7.11
CA SER A 352 4.76 9.73 6.36
C SER A 352 5.81 8.97 7.16
N VAL A 353 5.74 7.64 7.09
CA VAL A 353 6.82 6.77 7.56
C VAL A 353 7.70 6.43 6.38
N GLY A 354 9.00 6.48 6.63
CA GLY A 354 9.99 6.11 5.66
C GLY A 354 11.08 5.23 6.24
N TRP A 355 11.97 4.81 5.38
CA TRP A 355 13.13 4.00 5.69
C TRP A 355 14.40 4.71 5.26
N LYS A 356 15.36 4.86 6.18
CA LYS A 356 16.67 5.52 5.94
C LYS A 356 16.57 6.83 5.15
N GLY A 357 15.54 7.61 5.39
CA GLY A 357 15.37 8.88 4.74
C GLY A 357 14.44 8.88 3.51
N THR A 358 13.92 7.74 3.05
CA THR A 358 12.99 7.65 1.94
C THR A 358 11.57 7.41 2.44
N PRO A 359 10.58 8.26 2.12
CA PRO A 359 9.17 8.03 2.45
C PRO A 359 8.65 6.75 1.79
N LEU A 360 7.90 5.93 2.54
CA LEU A 360 7.30 4.68 2.04
C LEU A 360 5.78 4.70 2.09
N SER A 361 5.22 5.21 3.17
CA SER A 361 3.77 5.25 3.36
C SER A 361 3.37 6.52 4.07
N SER A 362 2.23 7.07 3.71
CA SER A 362 1.66 8.27 4.32
C SER A 362 0.31 8.00 4.96
N VAL A 363 0.02 8.78 6.00
CA VAL A 363 -1.30 8.86 6.62
C VAL A 363 -1.77 10.29 6.58
N SER A 364 -2.95 10.50 6.05
CA SER A 364 -3.60 11.80 5.96
C SER A 364 -5.05 11.72 6.42
N THR A 365 -5.58 12.84 6.88
CA THR A 365 -6.95 12.97 7.37
C THR A 365 -7.69 14.04 6.58
N TRP A 366 -8.96 13.76 6.25
CA TRP A 366 -9.75 14.57 5.34
C TRP A 366 -11.16 14.80 5.86
N ARG A 367 -11.72 15.96 5.56
CA ARG A 367 -13.09 16.32 5.90
C ARG A 367 -13.73 17.10 4.77
N PHE A 368 -15.06 16.85 4.52
CA PHE A 368 -15.86 17.67 3.62
C PHE A 368 -16.15 19.03 4.19
#